data_4f7353b61b1051b67c41916f76cf1418
#
_entry.id   4f7353b61b1051b67c41916f76cf1418
#
_cell.length_a   1.000
_cell.length_b   1.000
_cell.length_c   1.000
_cell.angle_alpha   90.00
_cell.angle_beta   90.00
_cell.angle_gamma   90.00
#
_symmetry.space_group_name_H-M   'P 1'
#
loop_
_entity.id
_entity.type
_entity.pdbx_description
1 polymer ?
#
loop_
_entity_poly.entity_id
_entity_poly.type
_entity_poly.pdbx_seq_one_letter_code
_entity_poly.pdbx_strand_id
1 'polypeptide(L)'
;MAAIPDKIQTWQMVQPTTFNKETKETTPGKLEKTEIPVPELAPGEVLVEVAGCGVCHTDLGYFYDGVRTVSKPPLTLGHEISGTVVAGDDAWVGKEVIIPAVMPCRQCILCKTGRGNRCLAQKMPGNSLGLYGGFSSHIPVPAVDLCEIKDRGDIPLSHLAVVADAATTPYQAAKRADLQPGDNVVVVGITGGVGQYMGQTAKALGAKTVVGIARNQEKLERALNFGADFCINSNDKDARAVSKEFKGYCKENGLPNTGWKIFEVTGAKGGQEIALTLLGFTGKLIVVGYGMAKVEYAIGRLMAFDAEIIGTWGCLPEYYPIVLGMVLGGKINMEEFVEIRAMSTIAETFAEAHKTPPMKRIVLTPDF
;
A
#
# COMPACT_ATOMS: atom_id res chain seq x y z
N MET A 1 15.96 27.09 11.45
CA MET A 1 14.69 26.77 10.80
C MET A 1 14.88 26.98 9.31
N ALA A 2 14.56 26.02 8.46
CA ALA A 2 14.53 26.23 7.02
C ALA A 2 13.50 27.34 6.71
N ALA A 3 13.79 28.18 5.74
CA ALA A 3 12.85 29.22 5.32
C ALA A 3 11.62 28.54 4.69
N ILE A 4 10.42 28.94 5.11
CA ILE A 4 9.17 28.46 4.51
C ILE A 4 9.17 28.98 3.05
N PRO A 5 9.03 28.09 2.06
CA PRO A 5 9.01 28.54 0.67
C PRO A 5 7.68 29.25 0.35
N ASP A 6 7.71 30.20 -0.58
CA ASP A 6 6.49 30.85 -1.09
C ASP A 6 5.69 29.92 -2.02
N LYS A 7 6.35 28.91 -2.60
CA LYS A 7 5.80 28.00 -3.60
C LYS A 7 6.20 26.55 -3.32
N ILE A 8 5.28 25.65 -3.63
CA ILE A 8 5.50 24.20 -3.65
C ILE A 8 5.86 23.81 -5.09
N GLN A 9 7.00 23.19 -5.28
CA GLN A 9 7.35 22.55 -6.55
C GLN A 9 6.73 21.17 -6.59
N THR A 10 6.15 20.78 -7.73
CA THR A 10 5.36 19.56 -7.81
C THR A 10 5.29 18.97 -9.22
N TRP A 11 5.07 17.67 -9.30
CA TRP A 11 4.73 16.96 -10.51
C TRP A 11 3.22 16.68 -10.52
N GLN A 12 2.49 17.39 -11.36
CA GLN A 12 1.04 17.24 -11.46
C GLN A 12 0.64 16.30 -12.61
N MET A 13 -0.30 15.40 -12.32
CA MET A 13 -1.10 14.76 -13.36
C MET A 13 -2.06 15.81 -13.92
N VAL A 14 -1.75 16.36 -15.08
CA VAL A 14 -2.60 17.33 -15.78
C VAL A 14 -3.74 16.59 -16.49
N GLN A 15 -3.42 15.41 -17.02
CA GLN A 15 -4.35 14.56 -17.70
C GLN A 15 -3.99 13.09 -17.44
N PRO A 16 -4.94 12.23 -17.04
CA PRO A 16 -4.75 10.79 -17.02
C PRO A 16 -4.78 10.21 -18.43
N THR A 17 -4.21 9.03 -18.61
CA THR A 17 -4.37 8.25 -19.83
C THR A 17 -5.86 7.88 -20.01
N THR A 18 -6.39 8.10 -21.20
CA THR A 18 -7.78 7.78 -21.52
C THR A 18 -7.85 6.85 -22.73
N PHE A 19 -8.82 5.94 -22.69
CA PHE A 19 -9.11 5.02 -23.80
C PHE A 19 -10.52 5.26 -24.33
N ASN A 20 -10.60 5.63 -25.61
CA ASN A 20 -11.88 5.76 -26.31
C ASN A 20 -12.33 4.39 -26.80
N LYS A 21 -13.45 3.90 -26.26
CA LYS A 21 -13.99 2.56 -26.62
C LYS A 21 -14.50 2.47 -28.04
N GLU A 22 -14.93 3.58 -28.63
CA GLU A 22 -15.49 3.64 -29.98
C GLU A 22 -14.38 3.69 -31.03
N THR A 23 -13.44 4.63 -30.92
CA THR A 23 -12.32 4.79 -31.87
C THR A 23 -11.17 3.84 -31.63
N LYS A 24 -11.11 3.16 -30.45
CA LYS A 24 -9.98 2.34 -29.99
C LYS A 24 -8.68 3.10 -29.79
N GLU A 25 -8.75 4.41 -29.73
CA GLU A 25 -7.58 5.28 -29.55
C GLU A 25 -7.26 5.47 -28.07
N THR A 26 -5.98 5.48 -27.75
CA THR A 26 -5.46 5.83 -26.44
C THR A 26 -4.87 7.22 -26.49
N THR A 27 -5.35 8.13 -25.63
CA THR A 27 -4.72 9.43 -25.41
C THR A 27 -3.79 9.28 -24.20
N PRO A 28 -2.47 9.48 -24.38
CA PRO A 28 -1.49 9.37 -23.28
C PRO A 28 -1.79 10.35 -22.16
N GLY A 29 -1.54 9.93 -20.94
CA GLY A 29 -1.54 10.81 -19.78
C GLY A 29 -0.37 11.79 -19.82
N LYS A 30 -0.48 12.88 -19.03
CA LYS A 30 0.52 13.94 -18.97
C LYS A 30 0.84 14.30 -17.53
N LEU A 31 2.13 14.17 -17.17
CA LEU A 31 2.72 14.71 -15.95
C LEU A 31 3.48 15.99 -16.29
N GLU A 32 3.30 17.04 -15.51
CA GLU A 32 4.02 18.30 -15.68
C GLU A 32 4.65 18.75 -14.36
N LYS A 33 5.93 19.16 -14.44
CA LYS A 33 6.57 19.88 -13.36
C LYS A 33 6.02 21.30 -13.34
N THR A 34 5.54 21.73 -12.17
CA THR A 34 4.95 23.06 -11.99
C THR A 34 5.19 23.58 -10.59
N GLU A 35 4.82 24.82 -10.36
CA GLU A 35 4.86 25.49 -9.07
C GLU A 35 3.45 25.93 -8.68
N ILE A 36 3.07 25.67 -7.43
CA ILE A 36 1.82 26.13 -6.85
C ILE A 36 2.12 26.97 -5.60
N PRO A 37 1.32 27.99 -5.27
CA PRO A 37 1.54 28.76 -4.05
C PRO A 37 1.37 27.87 -2.81
N VAL A 38 2.16 28.13 -1.76
CA VAL A 38 1.88 27.56 -0.44
C VAL A 38 0.56 28.16 0.04
N PRO A 39 -0.45 27.33 0.41
CA PRO A 39 -1.72 27.87 0.88
C PRO A 39 -1.58 28.48 2.27
N GLU A 40 -2.51 29.36 2.62
CA GLU A 40 -2.74 29.70 4.02
C GLU A 40 -3.17 28.45 4.78
N LEU A 41 -2.42 28.09 5.83
CA LEU A 41 -2.71 26.91 6.62
C LEU A 41 -3.90 27.16 7.53
N ALA A 42 -4.89 26.31 7.48
CA ALA A 42 -6.01 26.34 8.41
C ALA A 42 -5.56 25.93 9.83
N PRO A 43 -6.28 26.33 10.88
CA PRO A 43 -6.00 25.86 12.24
C PRO A 43 -5.91 24.34 12.32
N GLY A 44 -4.81 23.80 12.84
CA GLY A 44 -4.53 22.38 12.93
C GLY A 44 -3.96 21.76 11.64
N GLU A 45 -3.65 22.56 10.62
CA GLU A 45 -2.87 22.10 9.47
C GLU A 45 -1.38 22.48 9.64
N VAL A 46 -0.54 21.70 9.01
CA VAL A 46 0.91 21.91 8.95
C VAL A 46 1.40 21.75 7.52
N LEU A 47 2.53 22.39 7.22
CA LEU A 47 3.28 22.18 5.98
C LEU A 47 4.41 21.18 6.26
N VAL A 48 4.46 20.11 5.49
CA VAL A 48 5.50 19.08 5.58
C VAL A 48 6.41 19.19 4.38
N GLU A 49 7.71 19.36 4.60
CA GLU A 49 8.76 19.17 3.60
C GLU A 49 8.91 17.67 3.33
N VAL A 50 8.70 17.25 2.08
CA VAL A 50 8.70 15.83 1.68
C VAL A 50 10.13 15.31 1.63
N ALA A 51 10.44 14.29 2.40
CA ALA A 51 11.72 13.56 2.32
C ALA A 51 11.67 12.44 1.26
N GLY A 52 10.52 11.84 1.06
CA GLY A 52 10.30 10.82 0.06
C GLY A 52 8.82 10.50 -0.14
N CYS A 53 8.50 10.02 -1.35
CA CYS A 53 7.17 9.54 -1.69
C CYS A 53 7.24 8.21 -2.45
N GLY A 54 6.60 7.17 -1.92
CA GLY A 54 6.53 5.85 -2.54
C GLY A 54 5.65 5.84 -3.79
N VAL A 55 6.08 5.09 -4.82
CA VAL A 55 5.29 4.86 -6.03
C VAL A 55 4.41 3.63 -5.84
N CYS A 56 3.11 3.85 -5.76
CA CYS A 56 2.11 2.81 -5.57
C CYS A 56 1.42 2.43 -6.88
N HIS A 57 0.94 1.19 -6.97
CA HIS A 57 0.09 0.76 -8.09
C HIS A 57 -1.21 1.57 -8.15
N THR A 58 -1.66 2.13 -7.04
CA THR A 58 -2.80 3.06 -6.97
C THR A 58 -2.54 4.33 -7.79
N ASP A 59 -1.33 4.90 -7.73
CA ASP A 59 -0.95 6.07 -8.53
C ASP A 59 -0.92 5.73 -10.02
N LEU A 60 -0.39 4.54 -10.35
CA LEU A 60 -0.38 4.03 -11.73
C LEU A 60 -1.80 3.79 -12.24
N GLY A 61 -2.69 3.27 -11.41
CA GLY A 61 -4.11 3.09 -11.72
C GLY A 61 -4.81 4.42 -12.04
N TYR A 62 -4.52 5.49 -11.28
CA TYR A 62 -5.04 6.83 -11.56
C TYR A 62 -4.48 7.40 -12.86
N PHE A 63 -3.21 7.15 -13.14
CA PHE A 63 -2.56 7.72 -14.31
C PHE A 63 -2.80 6.92 -15.60
N TYR A 64 -2.80 5.57 -15.54
CA TYR A 64 -2.86 4.71 -16.74
C TYR A 64 -4.17 3.95 -16.92
N ASP A 65 -4.82 3.48 -15.84
CA ASP A 65 -5.85 2.45 -15.92
C ASP A 65 -7.28 3.01 -15.81
N GLY A 66 -7.45 4.32 -15.88
CA GLY A 66 -8.76 5.00 -15.86
C GLY A 66 -9.47 4.94 -14.51
N VAL A 67 -8.75 4.63 -13.43
CA VAL A 67 -9.26 4.77 -12.06
C VAL A 67 -9.38 6.26 -11.74
N ARG A 68 -10.56 6.69 -11.28
CA ARG A 68 -10.82 8.12 -11.05
C ARG A 68 -10.37 8.55 -9.66
N THR A 69 -9.69 9.69 -9.58
CA THR A 69 -9.48 10.41 -8.33
C THR A 69 -10.75 11.17 -7.93
N VAL A 70 -10.93 11.43 -6.63
CA VAL A 70 -12.03 12.25 -6.11
C VAL A 70 -11.84 13.71 -6.52
N SER A 71 -10.65 14.26 -6.29
CA SER A 71 -10.27 15.57 -6.82
C SER A 71 -9.97 15.44 -8.31
N LYS A 72 -10.37 16.45 -9.09
CA LYS A 72 -10.14 16.44 -10.54
C LYS A 72 -8.72 16.92 -10.87
N PRO A 73 -8.09 16.38 -11.95
CA PRO A 73 -6.88 16.98 -12.50
C PRO A 73 -7.07 18.46 -12.90
N PRO A 74 -6.01 19.30 -12.81
CA PRO A 74 -4.65 18.92 -12.41
C PRO A 74 -4.51 18.68 -10.91
N LEU A 75 -3.81 17.59 -10.53
CA LEU A 75 -3.46 17.32 -9.13
C LEU A 75 -2.14 16.55 -9.04
N THR A 76 -1.46 16.73 -7.92
CA THR A 76 -0.26 15.96 -7.58
C THR A 76 -0.66 14.59 -7.04
N LEU A 77 -0.10 13.51 -7.59
CA LEU A 77 -0.28 12.15 -7.08
C LEU A 77 0.68 11.84 -5.93
N GLY A 78 0.63 10.61 -5.40
CA GLY A 78 1.50 10.13 -4.31
C GLY A 78 0.84 10.25 -2.94
N HIS A 79 0.79 9.12 -2.23
CA HIS A 79 0.13 8.98 -0.91
C HIS A 79 0.99 8.22 0.10
N GLU A 80 2.22 7.84 -0.24
CA GLU A 80 3.19 7.20 0.65
C GLU A 80 4.28 8.19 1.01
N ILE A 81 4.11 8.95 2.09
CA ILE A 81 4.91 10.15 2.33
C ILE A 81 5.54 10.12 3.72
N SER A 82 6.84 10.41 3.77
CA SER A 82 7.55 10.83 4.97
C SER A 82 8.17 12.20 4.76
N GLY A 83 8.36 12.96 5.83
CA GLY A 83 8.92 14.30 5.73
C GLY A 83 9.11 14.96 7.08
N THR A 84 9.47 16.24 7.04
CA THR A 84 9.68 17.09 8.23
C THR A 84 8.67 18.23 8.24
N VAL A 85 8.02 18.48 9.36
CA VAL A 85 7.10 19.61 9.51
C VAL A 85 7.92 20.91 9.55
N VAL A 86 7.63 21.84 8.64
CA VAL A 86 8.37 23.11 8.52
C VAL A 86 7.55 24.34 8.91
N ALA A 87 6.21 24.23 8.90
CA ALA A 87 5.32 25.34 9.30
C ALA A 87 3.99 24.83 9.83
N GLY A 88 3.21 25.70 10.47
CA GLY A 88 1.87 25.46 11.03
C GLY A 88 1.89 25.42 12.54
N ASP A 89 1.26 24.41 13.15
CA ASP A 89 1.19 24.23 14.61
C ASP A 89 2.60 24.05 15.20
N ASP A 90 3.01 24.97 16.08
CA ASP A 90 4.34 25.01 16.74
C ASP A 90 4.68 23.70 17.46
N ALA A 91 3.67 22.95 17.92
CA ALA A 91 3.88 21.66 18.56
C ALA A 91 4.44 20.60 17.60
N TRP A 92 4.33 20.83 16.29
CA TRP A 92 4.77 19.92 15.25
C TRP A 92 6.01 20.36 14.49
N VAL A 93 6.30 21.67 14.45
CA VAL A 93 7.46 22.22 13.69
C VAL A 93 8.76 21.56 14.11
N GLY A 94 9.53 21.11 13.11
CA GLY A 94 10.81 20.40 13.27
C GLY A 94 10.69 18.89 13.50
N LYS A 95 9.48 18.34 13.63
CA LYS A 95 9.28 16.90 13.80
C LYS A 95 9.33 16.17 12.47
N GLU A 96 9.99 15.03 12.46
CA GLU A 96 9.92 14.05 11.38
C GLU A 96 8.62 13.24 11.50
N VAL A 97 7.93 13.04 10.38
CA VAL A 97 6.59 12.45 10.38
C VAL A 97 6.36 11.50 9.20
N ILE A 98 5.44 10.56 9.38
CA ILE A 98 4.77 9.83 8.32
C ILE A 98 3.38 10.43 8.17
N ILE A 99 2.99 10.73 6.93
CA ILE A 99 1.64 11.21 6.60
C ILE A 99 0.77 9.99 6.28
N PRO A 100 -0.30 9.73 7.05
CA PRO A 100 -1.21 8.64 6.73
C PRO A 100 -1.84 8.78 5.35
N ALA A 101 -1.86 7.68 4.58
CA ALA A 101 -2.50 7.66 3.27
C ALA A 101 -4.00 7.99 3.35
N VAL A 102 -4.64 7.72 4.48
CA VAL A 102 -6.05 8.06 4.72
C VAL A 102 -6.17 8.82 6.04
N MET A 103 -6.63 10.07 5.97
CA MET A 103 -6.91 10.92 7.12
C MET A 103 -8.42 11.08 7.28
N PRO A 104 -9.04 10.52 8.35
CA PRO A 104 -10.49 10.51 8.54
C PRO A 104 -11.04 11.83 9.07
N CYS A 105 -12.31 12.14 8.76
CA CYS A 105 -12.99 13.31 9.30
C CYS A 105 -13.37 13.19 10.78
N ARG A 106 -13.28 12.00 11.38
CA ARG A 106 -13.60 11.67 12.79
C ARG A 106 -15.07 11.87 13.20
N GLN A 107 -15.94 12.39 12.32
CA GLN A 107 -17.31 12.78 12.62
C GLN A 107 -18.38 11.91 11.96
N CYS A 108 -18.10 11.32 10.78
CA CYS A 108 -19.07 10.50 10.07
C CYS A 108 -19.34 9.17 10.79
N ILE A 109 -20.41 8.49 10.41
CA ILE A 109 -20.83 7.22 11.04
C ILE A 109 -19.71 6.15 10.95
N LEU A 110 -18.97 6.10 9.85
CA LEU A 110 -17.87 5.13 9.71
C LEU A 110 -16.74 5.43 10.71
N CYS A 111 -16.38 6.69 10.92
CA CYS A 111 -15.40 7.07 11.94
C CYS A 111 -15.87 6.69 13.34
N LYS A 112 -17.13 7.01 13.66
CA LYS A 112 -17.72 6.72 14.99
C LYS A 112 -17.88 5.23 15.28
N THR A 113 -17.90 4.37 14.26
CA THR A 113 -18.00 2.90 14.39
C THR A 113 -16.67 2.18 14.16
N GLY A 114 -15.52 2.88 14.28
CA GLY A 114 -14.18 2.28 14.17
C GLY A 114 -13.75 1.94 12.75
N ARG A 115 -14.39 2.54 11.72
CA ARG A 115 -14.10 2.33 10.30
C ARG A 115 -13.59 3.62 9.65
N GLY A 116 -12.82 4.42 10.40
CA GLY A 116 -12.24 5.68 9.95
C GLY A 116 -11.37 5.53 8.70
N ASN A 117 -10.70 4.38 8.53
CA ASN A 117 -9.96 4.04 7.32
C ASN A 117 -10.83 4.11 6.03
N ARG A 118 -12.15 4.02 6.15
CA ARG A 118 -13.11 4.17 5.02
C ARG A 118 -14.04 5.35 5.24
N CYS A 119 -13.54 6.42 5.82
CA CYS A 119 -14.28 7.65 6.07
C CYS A 119 -14.95 8.18 4.77
N LEU A 120 -16.18 8.70 4.92
CA LEU A 120 -16.93 9.25 3.77
C LEU A 120 -16.35 10.58 3.27
N ALA A 121 -15.66 11.31 4.16
CA ALA A 121 -14.99 12.58 3.85
C ALA A 121 -13.49 12.49 4.17
N GLN A 122 -12.87 11.37 3.79
CA GLN A 122 -11.44 11.17 3.97
C GLN A 122 -10.63 12.16 3.16
N LYS A 123 -9.54 12.65 3.73
CA LYS A 123 -8.47 13.35 3.01
C LYS A 123 -7.39 12.32 2.69
N MET A 124 -7.09 12.13 1.40
CA MET A 124 -6.05 11.23 0.91
C MET A 124 -5.16 12.01 -0.06
N PRO A 125 -3.87 12.16 0.24
CA PRO A 125 -2.91 12.75 -0.71
C PRO A 125 -3.01 12.07 -2.07
N GLY A 126 -2.89 12.85 -3.14
CA GLY A 126 -2.97 12.30 -4.50
C GLY A 126 -4.35 11.83 -4.95
N ASN A 127 -5.40 12.04 -4.14
CA ASN A 127 -6.76 11.60 -4.48
C ASN A 127 -7.83 12.60 -4.04
N SER A 128 -8.06 12.77 -2.73
CA SER A 128 -9.15 13.57 -2.15
C SER A 128 -8.66 14.74 -1.29
N LEU A 129 -7.36 15.00 -1.24
CA LEU A 129 -6.75 16.15 -0.58
C LEU A 129 -6.61 17.36 -1.53
N GLY A 130 -7.64 17.67 -2.32
CA GLY A 130 -7.56 18.72 -3.32
C GLY A 130 -6.51 18.44 -4.39
N LEU A 131 -5.63 19.42 -4.63
CA LEU A 131 -4.56 19.31 -5.63
C LEU A 131 -3.24 18.74 -5.07
N TYR A 132 -3.21 18.38 -3.77
CA TYR A 132 -1.98 18.03 -3.07
C TYR A 132 -1.74 16.52 -3.02
N GLY A 133 -0.45 16.15 -3.17
CA GLY A 133 0.05 14.79 -3.08
C GLY A 133 1.56 14.79 -2.83
N GLY A 134 2.13 13.61 -2.67
CA GLY A 134 3.51 13.43 -2.23
C GLY A 134 4.59 13.62 -3.30
N PHE A 135 4.22 13.65 -4.60
CA PHE A 135 5.21 13.95 -5.64
C PHE A 135 5.44 15.45 -5.75
N SER A 136 5.85 16.06 -4.65
CA SER A 136 6.07 17.49 -4.46
C SER A 136 7.21 17.77 -3.47
N SER A 137 7.68 19.00 -3.43
CA SER A 137 8.65 19.45 -2.42
C SER A 137 8.02 19.56 -1.03
N HIS A 138 6.76 20.00 -0.96
CA HIS A 138 6.03 20.19 0.30
C HIS A 138 4.56 19.82 0.13
N ILE A 139 3.91 19.51 1.25
CA ILE A 139 2.48 19.15 1.27
C ILE A 139 1.80 19.73 2.52
N PRO A 140 0.68 20.48 2.37
CA PRO A 140 -0.16 20.89 3.49
C PRO A 140 -1.09 19.73 3.91
N VAL A 141 -1.11 19.41 5.21
CA VAL A 141 -1.92 18.30 5.74
C VAL A 141 -2.46 18.61 7.14
N PRO A 142 -3.58 17.98 7.57
CA PRO A 142 -4.01 18.02 8.97
C PRO A 142 -2.97 17.35 9.88
N ALA A 143 -2.58 18.03 10.96
CA ALA A 143 -1.58 17.50 11.91
C ALA A 143 -2.12 16.36 12.79
N VAL A 144 -3.43 16.30 13.02
CA VAL A 144 -4.07 15.41 13.99
C VAL A 144 -3.85 13.92 13.74
N ASP A 145 -3.55 13.53 12.50
CA ASP A 145 -3.34 12.14 12.10
C ASP A 145 -1.87 11.79 11.85
N LEU A 146 -0.95 12.77 11.91
CA LEU A 146 0.46 12.54 11.65
C LEU A 146 1.06 11.53 12.64
N CYS A 147 1.87 10.61 12.11
CA CYS A 147 2.67 9.70 12.92
C CYS A 147 4.07 10.27 13.12
N GLU A 148 4.35 10.77 14.33
CA GLU A 148 5.67 11.30 14.70
C GLU A 148 6.73 10.18 14.71
N ILE A 149 7.88 10.44 14.10
CA ILE A 149 9.06 9.61 14.14
C ILE A 149 10.01 10.20 15.18
N LYS A 150 10.07 9.58 16.37
CA LYS A 150 10.86 10.13 17.49
C LYS A 150 12.34 9.82 17.35
N ASP A 151 12.65 8.60 16.92
CA ASP A 151 14.01 8.11 16.73
C ASP A 151 13.97 7.04 15.64
N ARG A 152 14.63 7.29 14.52
CA ARG A 152 14.72 6.35 13.40
C ARG A 152 16.07 5.66 13.28
N GLY A 153 17.00 5.94 14.20
CA GLY A 153 18.37 5.47 14.09
C GLY A 153 18.99 5.86 12.75
N ASP A 154 19.65 4.91 12.11
CA ASP A 154 20.33 5.11 10.82
C ASP A 154 19.41 4.96 9.60
N ILE A 155 18.12 4.63 9.77
CA ILE A 155 17.17 4.47 8.65
C ILE A 155 16.93 5.83 8.02
N PRO A 156 17.19 6.02 6.70
CA PRO A 156 16.92 7.29 6.03
C PRO A 156 15.44 7.65 6.10
N LEU A 157 15.12 8.93 6.37
CA LEU A 157 13.73 9.38 6.48
C LEU A 157 12.91 9.05 5.24
N SER A 158 13.50 9.20 4.04
CA SER A 158 12.84 8.87 2.77
C SER A 158 12.41 7.40 2.67
N HIS A 159 13.18 6.46 3.25
CA HIS A 159 12.81 5.04 3.25
C HIS A 159 11.52 4.78 4.03
N LEU A 160 11.26 5.57 5.08
CA LEU A 160 10.08 5.45 5.92
C LEU A 160 8.78 5.88 5.23
N ALA A 161 8.86 6.49 4.04
CA ALA A 161 7.69 6.83 3.22
C ALA A 161 6.77 5.63 2.97
N VAL A 162 7.35 4.45 2.75
CA VAL A 162 6.57 3.21 2.49
C VAL A 162 5.78 2.71 3.69
N VAL A 163 6.06 3.23 4.91
CA VAL A 163 5.22 2.94 6.09
C VAL A 163 3.83 3.52 5.91
N ALA A 164 3.70 4.63 5.18
CA ALA A 164 2.42 5.32 5.00
C ALA A 164 1.32 4.46 4.37
N ASP A 165 1.68 3.47 3.53
CA ASP A 165 0.70 2.55 2.93
C ASP A 165 1.25 1.11 2.80
N ALA A 166 2.38 0.91 2.12
CA ALA A 166 2.85 -0.43 1.78
C ALA A 166 3.11 -1.33 3.00
N ALA A 167 3.52 -0.78 4.16
CA ALA A 167 3.72 -1.52 5.40
C ALA A 167 2.49 -1.49 6.33
N THR A 168 1.68 -0.42 6.33
CA THR A 168 0.49 -0.31 7.19
C THR A 168 -0.71 -1.07 6.64
N THR A 169 -0.88 -1.14 5.32
CA THR A 169 -1.94 -1.93 4.67
C THR A 169 -1.91 -3.41 5.09
N PRO A 170 -0.75 -4.12 5.16
CA PRO A 170 -0.65 -5.45 5.74
C PRO A 170 -1.17 -5.57 7.17
N TYR A 171 -0.84 -4.62 8.02
CA TYR A 171 -1.31 -4.61 9.40
C TYR A 171 -2.83 -4.45 9.48
N GLN A 172 -3.39 -3.51 8.73
CA GLN A 172 -4.84 -3.32 8.63
C GLN A 172 -5.52 -4.61 8.11
N ALA A 173 -4.95 -5.27 7.09
CA ALA A 173 -5.46 -6.52 6.57
C ALA A 173 -5.41 -7.63 7.62
N ALA A 174 -4.32 -7.75 8.36
CA ALA A 174 -4.17 -8.71 9.46
C ALA A 174 -5.21 -8.48 10.57
N LYS A 175 -5.47 -7.22 10.94
CA LYS A 175 -6.55 -6.87 11.89
C LYS A 175 -7.93 -7.22 11.36
N ARG A 176 -8.18 -7.04 10.05
CA ARG A 176 -9.44 -7.44 9.40
C ARG A 176 -9.63 -8.95 9.35
N ALA A 177 -8.53 -9.71 9.23
CA ALA A 177 -8.52 -11.17 9.30
C ALA A 177 -8.70 -11.71 10.71
N ASP A 178 -8.59 -10.86 11.73
CA ASP A 178 -8.43 -11.30 13.12
C ASP A 178 -7.23 -12.27 13.25
N LEU A 179 -6.08 -11.88 12.68
CA LEU A 179 -4.87 -12.70 12.72
C LEU A 179 -4.36 -12.84 14.16
N GLN A 180 -4.20 -14.09 14.61
CA GLN A 180 -3.74 -14.43 15.95
C GLN A 180 -2.39 -15.18 15.90
N PRO A 181 -1.57 -15.09 16.97
CA PRO A 181 -0.41 -15.97 17.10
C PRO A 181 -0.77 -17.44 16.95
N GLY A 182 0.01 -18.15 16.15
CA GLY A 182 -0.23 -19.59 15.83
C GLY A 182 -1.05 -19.84 14.57
N ASP A 183 -1.64 -18.81 13.96
CA ASP A 183 -2.38 -18.95 12.70
C ASP A 183 -1.47 -19.34 11.52
N ASN A 184 -2.06 -20.02 10.54
CA ASN A 184 -1.42 -20.33 9.26
C ASN A 184 -1.91 -19.33 8.19
N VAL A 185 -0.98 -18.81 7.42
CA VAL A 185 -1.21 -17.70 6.48
C VAL A 185 -0.76 -18.07 5.07
N VAL A 186 -1.57 -17.70 4.08
CA VAL A 186 -1.17 -17.67 2.66
C VAL A 186 -1.15 -16.22 2.18
N VAL A 187 -0.09 -15.83 1.49
CA VAL A 187 0.00 -14.51 0.82
C VAL A 187 0.09 -14.71 -0.68
N VAL A 188 -1.00 -14.45 -1.39
CA VAL A 188 -1.03 -14.47 -2.86
C VAL A 188 -0.57 -13.11 -3.38
N GLY A 189 0.59 -13.11 -4.04
CA GLY A 189 1.30 -11.90 -4.44
C GLY A 189 2.38 -11.46 -3.45
N ILE A 190 2.96 -12.40 -2.70
CA ILE A 190 3.97 -12.11 -1.64
C ILE A 190 5.16 -11.27 -2.12
N THR A 191 5.45 -11.28 -3.40
CA THR A 191 6.60 -10.55 -4.00
C THR A 191 6.25 -9.15 -4.48
N GLY A 192 4.98 -8.74 -4.35
CA GLY A 192 4.52 -7.40 -4.73
C GLY A 192 4.80 -6.33 -3.68
N GLY A 193 4.52 -5.06 -4.00
CA GLY A 193 4.80 -3.91 -3.12
C GLY A 193 4.20 -4.02 -1.72
N VAL A 194 2.97 -4.51 -1.59
CA VAL A 194 2.32 -4.78 -0.30
C VAL A 194 2.66 -6.18 0.21
N GLY A 195 2.74 -7.17 -0.70
CA GLY A 195 2.93 -8.58 -0.35
C GLY A 195 4.21 -8.87 0.41
N GLN A 196 5.32 -8.22 0.02
CA GLN A 196 6.62 -8.35 0.69
C GLN A 196 6.58 -7.91 2.17
N TYR A 197 5.72 -6.97 2.50
CA TYR A 197 5.49 -6.56 3.90
C TYR A 197 4.40 -7.40 4.57
N MET A 198 3.45 -7.99 3.80
CA MET A 198 2.41 -8.85 4.36
C MET A 198 3.00 -10.12 5.00
N GLY A 199 3.98 -10.78 4.33
CA GLY A 199 4.67 -11.94 4.89
C GLY A 199 5.39 -11.61 6.20
N GLN A 200 6.14 -10.51 6.21
CA GLN A 200 6.86 -10.04 7.40
C GLN A 200 5.90 -9.64 8.53
N THR A 201 4.82 -8.92 8.21
CA THR A 201 3.79 -8.53 9.19
C THR A 201 3.13 -9.75 9.81
N ALA A 202 2.78 -10.77 9.00
CA ALA A 202 2.21 -12.01 9.51
C ALA A 202 3.14 -12.68 10.53
N LYS A 203 4.43 -12.77 10.22
CA LYS A 203 5.43 -13.31 11.17
C LYS A 203 5.60 -12.44 12.41
N ALA A 204 5.66 -11.12 12.26
CA ALA A 204 5.77 -10.18 13.38
C ALA A 204 4.56 -10.29 14.33
N LEU A 205 3.39 -10.67 13.82
CA LEU A 205 2.17 -10.92 14.59
C LEU A 205 2.06 -12.37 15.11
N GLY A 206 3.07 -13.22 14.89
CA GLY A 206 3.15 -14.55 15.45
C GLY A 206 2.51 -15.65 14.60
N ALA A 207 2.29 -15.43 13.29
CA ALA A 207 1.84 -16.50 12.41
C ALA A 207 2.80 -17.71 12.46
N LYS A 208 2.24 -18.91 12.63
CA LYS A 208 3.01 -20.15 12.71
C LYS A 208 3.65 -20.47 11.36
N THR A 209 2.86 -20.43 10.30
CA THR A 209 3.30 -20.75 8.96
C THR A 209 2.85 -19.66 8.00
N VAL A 210 3.76 -19.21 7.14
CA VAL A 210 3.48 -18.28 6.03
C VAL A 210 3.87 -18.93 4.72
N VAL A 211 2.89 -19.17 3.84
CA VAL A 211 3.09 -19.66 2.48
C VAL A 211 2.96 -18.51 1.49
N GLY A 212 4.02 -18.22 0.76
CA GLY A 212 4.06 -17.20 -0.27
C GLY A 212 3.74 -17.77 -1.66
N ILE A 213 2.92 -17.05 -2.45
CA ILE A 213 2.61 -17.43 -3.83
C ILE A 213 2.88 -16.25 -4.74
N ALA A 214 3.70 -16.44 -5.77
CA ALA A 214 3.99 -15.44 -6.79
C ALA A 214 4.61 -16.07 -8.05
N ARG A 215 4.92 -15.25 -9.07
CA ARG A 215 5.41 -15.75 -10.37
C ARG A 215 6.93 -15.62 -10.57
N ASN A 216 7.58 -14.72 -9.85
CA ASN A 216 9.00 -14.45 -10.03
C ASN A 216 9.82 -15.25 -9.01
N GLN A 217 10.68 -16.14 -9.50
CA GLN A 217 11.45 -17.07 -8.67
C GLN A 217 12.47 -16.34 -7.77
N GLU A 218 13.22 -15.40 -8.30
CA GLU A 218 14.23 -14.63 -7.54
C GLU A 218 13.59 -13.87 -6.35
N LYS A 219 12.44 -13.25 -6.59
CA LYS A 219 11.69 -12.56 -5.53
C LYS A 219 11.11 -13.54 -4.50
N LEU A 220 10.73 -14.76 -4.91
CA LEU A 220 10.27 -15.81 -3.98
C LEU A 220 11.40 -16.30 -3.07
N GLU A 221 12.60 -16.45 -3.60
CA GLU A 221 13.80 -16.80 -2.82
C GLU A 221 14.11 -15.72 -1.77
N ARG A 222 13.98 -14.45 -2.15
CA ARG A 222 14.07 -13.36 -1.18
C ARG A 222 12.97 -13.43 -0.11
N ALA A 223 11.73 -13.76 -0.49
CA ALA A 223 10.62 -13.86 0.47
C ALA A 223 10.85 -14.95 1.53
N LEU A 224 11.55 -16.05 1.21
CA LEU A 224 11.95 -17.08 2.17
C LEU A 224 12.88 -16.53 3.27
N ASN A 225 13.69 -15.53 2.96
CA ASN A 225 14.57 -14.88 3.94
C ASN A 225 13.83 -13.84 4.78
N PHE A 226 12.63 -13.40 4.36
CA PHE A 226 11.89 -12.29 4.94
C PHE A 226 10.41 -12.63 5.20
N GLY A 227 10.18 -13.72 5.91
CA GLY A 227 8.87 -14.01 6.49
C GLY A 227 8.07 -15.13 5.85
N ALA A 228 8.47 -15.71 4.71
CA ALA A 228 7.84 -16.91 4.19
C ALA A 228 8.56 -18.19 4.70
N ASP A 229 7.80 -19.20 5.07
CA ASP A 229 8.34 -20.54 5.41
C ASP A 229 8.41 -21.44 4.17
N PHE A 230 7.52 -21.17 3.21
CA PHE A 230 7.45 -21.90 1.94
C PHE A 230 6.94 -20.98 0.83
N CYS A 231 7.41 -21.19 -0.38
CA CYS A 231 6.98 -20.43 -1.54
C CYS A 231 6.56 -21.33 -2.69
N ILE A 232 5.44 -20.97 -3.33
CA ILE A 232 4.94 -21.63 -4.54
C ILE A 232 5.12 -20.66 -5.72
N ASN A 233 5.89 -21.07 -6.72
CA ASN A 233 5.96 -20.37 -7.97
C ASN A 233 4.72 -20.69 -8.81
N SER A 234 3.88 -19.69 -9.05
CA SER A 234 2.64 -19.82 -9.82
C SER A 234 2.80 -19.48 -11.31
N ASN A 235 4.04 -19.23 -11.77
CA ASN A 235 4.27 -19.04 -13.20
C ASN A 235 3.86 -20.30 -13.94
N ASP A 236 3.14 -20.16 -15.04
CA ASP A 236 2.66 -21.26 -15.89
C ASP A 236 1.79 -22.33 -15.18
N LYS A 237 1.23 -21.97 -14.00
CA LYS A 237 0.33 -22.81 -13.23
C LYS A 237 -1.06 -22.18 -13.12
N ASP A 238 -2.09 -22.99 -13.34
CA ASP A 238 -3.47 -22.61 -12.99
C ASP A 238 -3.73 -22.71 -11.48
N ALA A 239 -4.86 -22.22 -11.02
CA ALA A 239 -5.22 -22.23 -9.61
C ALA A 239 -5.34 -23.65 -9.02
N ARG A 240 -5.66 -24.66 -9.85
CA ARG A 240 -5.76 -26.06 -9.40
C ARG A 240 -4.38 -26.66 -9.17
N ALA A 241 -3.42 -26.40 -10.05
CA ALA A 241 -2.03 -26.82 -9.91
C ALA A 241 -1.39 -26.23 -8.64
N VAL A 242 -1.59 -24.92 -8.41
CA VAL A 242 -1.15 -24.24 -7.19
C VAL A 242 -1.79 -24.87 -5.94
N SER A 243 -3.09 -25.13 -5.97
CA SER A 243 -3.80 -25.77 -4.84
C SER A 243 -3.30 -27.19 -4.56
N LYS A 244 -2.96 -27.95 -5.60
CA LYS A 244 -2.39 -29.30 -5.44
C LYS A 244 -1.04 -29.23 -4.74
N GLU A 245 -0.16 -28.34 -5.15
CA GLU A 245 1.17 -28.13 -4.54
C GLU A 245 1.05 -27.67 -3.08
N PHE A 246 0.16 -26.70 -2.81
CA PHE A 246 -0.13 -26.24 -1.46
C PHE A 246 -0.59 -27.38 -0.54
N LYS A 247 -1.53 -28.23 -1.01
CA LYS A 247 -2.02 -29.39 -0.24
C LYS A 247 -0.94 -30.43 -0.03
N GLY A 248 -0.05 -30.64 -1.01
CA GLY A 248 1.13 -31.48 -0.88
C GLY A 248 2.02 -31.02 0.26
N TYR A 249 2.39 -29.73 0.24
CA TYR A 249 3.18 -29.11 1.30
C TYR A 249 2.52 -29.28 2.68
N CYS A 250 1.21 -29.00 2.79
CA CYS A 250 0.49 -29.17 4.06
C CYS A 250 0.58 -30.61 4.56
N LYS A 251 0.37 -31.60 3.69
CA LYS A 251 0.42 -33.03 4.04
C LYS A 251 1.81 -33.44 4.52
N GLU A 252 2.86 -33.04 3.82
CA GLU A 252 4.25 -33.39 4.12
C GLU A 252 4.73 -32.78 5.45
N ASN A 253 4.19 -31.60 5.81
CA ASN A 253 4.57 -30.88 7.02
C ASN A 253 3.56 -31.00 8.18
N GLY A 254 2.56 -31.89 8.07
CA GLY A 254 1.56 -32.09 9.11
C GLY A 254 0.70 -30.84 9.41
N LEU A 255 0.53 -29.98 8.40
CA LEU A 255 -0.27 -28.76 8.53
C LEU A 255 -1.75 -29.05 8.23
N PRO A 256 -2.69 -28.33 8.89
CA PRO A 256 -4.12 -28.52 8.64
C PRO A 256 -4.49 -28.02 7.22
N ASN A 257 -5.53 -28.63 6.66
CA ASN A 257 -6.16 -28.14 5.41
C ASN A 257 -7.29 -27.14 5.67
N THR A 258 -7.42 -26.62 6.88
CA THR A 258 -8.54 -25.79 7.35
C THR A 258 -8.03 -24.57 8.12
N GLY A 259 -8.84 -23.51 8.23
CA GLY A 259 -8.57 -22.36 9.08
C GLY A 259 -7.50 -21.41 8.56
N TRP A 260 -7.05 -21.54 7.31
CA TRP A 260 -6.02 -20.67 6.74
C TRP A 260 -6.54 -19.24 6.52
N LYS A 261 -5.71 -18.26 6.84
CA LYS A 261 -5.94 -16.85 6.52
C LYS A 261 -5.19 -16.49 5.24
N ILE A 262 -5.93 -16.17 4.19
CA ILE A 262 -5.44 -15.96 2.84
C ILE A 262 -5.51 -14.48 2.53
N PHE A 263 -4.37 -13.87 2.23
CA PHE A 263 -4.28 -12.47 1.82
C PHE A 263 -4.06 -12.39 0.32
N GLU A 264 -5.05 -11.91 -0.41
CA GLU A 264 -4.96 -11.64 -1.84
C GLU A 264 -4.51 -10.18 -2.03
N VAL A 265 -3.26 -9.98 -2.43
CA VAL A 265 -2.65 -8.65 -2.55
C VAL A 265 -2.24 -8.30 -3.98
N THR A 266 -2.68 -9.10 -4.96
CA THR A 266 -2.33 -8.86 -6.37
C THR A 266 -3.32 -7.96 -7.09
N GLY A 267 -4.61 -8.06 -6.76
CA GLY A 267 -5.71 -7.48 -7.54
C GLY A 267 -5.88 -8.08 -8.94
N ALA A 268 -5.00 -9.00 -9.35
CA ALA A 268 -5.03 -9.62 -10.66
C ALA A 268 -5.97 -10.83 -10.68
N LYS A 269 -6.63 -11.09 -11.82
CA LYS A 269 -7.58 -12.20 -12.00
C LYS A 269 -6.99 -13.54 -11.54
N GLY A 270 -5.79 -13.90 -12.01
CA GLY A 270 -5.17 -15.18 -11.65
C GLY A 270 -4.84 -15.30 -10.15
N GLY A 271 -4.43 -14.20 -9.49
CA GLY A 271 -4.22 -14.18 -8.04
C GLY A 271 -5.52 -14.38 -7.27
N GLN A 272 -6.59 -13.70 -7.67
CA GLN A 272 -7.91 -13.84 -7.09
C GLN A 272 -8.46 -15.26 -7.26
N GLU A 273 -8.30 -15.88 -8.45
CA GLU A 273 -8.70 -17.27 -8.72
C GLU A 273 -7.92 -18.28 -7.85
N ILE A 274 -6.61 -18.06 -7.67
CA ILE A 274 -5.78 -18.87 -6.75
C ILE A 274 -6.32 -18.73 -5.32
N ALA A 275 -6.49 -17.52 -4.82
CA ALA A 275 -6.95 -17.25 -3.46
C ALA A 275 -8.33 -17.88 -3.17
N LEU A 276 -9.29 -17.75 -4.11
CA LEU A 276 -10.61 -18.39 -4.03
C LEU A 276 -10.54 -19.92 -4.07
N THR A 277 -9.60 -20.48 -4.83
CA THR A 277 -9.41 -21.93 -4.92
C THR A 277 -8.82 -22.52 -3.63
N LEU A 278 -7.96 -21.75 -2.95
CA LEU A 278 -7.34 -22.14 -1.68
C LEU A 278 -8.29 -21.97 -0.48
N LEU A 279 -9.34 -21.16 -0.61
CA LEU A 279 -10.30 -20.95 0.48
C LEU A 279 -11.03 -22.25 0.81
N GLY A 280 -10.76 -22.78 1.99
CA GLY A 280 -11.28 -24.03 2.51
C GLY A 280 -12.10 -23.85 3.79
N PHE A 281 -12.38 -24.96 4.50
CA PHE A 281 -13.18 -24.95 5.74
C PHE A 281 -12.63 -23.97 6.78
N THR A 282 -13.52 -23.14 7.34
CA THR A 282 -13.25 -22.13 8.36
C THR A 282 -12.16 -21.10 7.96
N GLY A 283 -11.83 -21.04 6.67
CA GLY A 283 -10.82 -20.13 6.14
C GLY A 283 -11.34 -18.70 5.99
N LYS A 284 -10.41 -17.74 6.00
CA LYS A 284 -10.71 -16.32 5.72
C LYS A 284 -9.89 -15.85 4.54
N LEU A 285 -10.56 -15.32 3.53
CA LEU A 285 -9.91 -14.64 2.40
C LEU A 285 -10.05 -13.13 2.56
N ILE A 286 -8.92 -12.45 2.67
CA ILE A 286 -8.86 -10.99 2.78
C ILE A 286 -8.44 -10.44 1.41
N VAL A 287 -9.35 -9.66 0.79
CA VAL A 287 -9.14 -8.99 -0.48
C VAL A 287 -8.51 -7.63 -0.20
N VAL A 288 -7.25 -7.49 -0.59
CA VAL A 288 -6.41 -6.30 -0.39
C VAL A 288 -6.07 -5.65 -1.73
N GLY A 289 -5.67 -6.47 -2.72
CA GLY A 289 -5.32 -6.00 -4.05
C GLY A 289 -6.53 -5.43 -4.79
N TYR A 290 -6.36 -4.21 -5.35
CA TYR A 290 -7.38 -3.62 -6.21
C TYR A 290 -7.19 -4.03 -7.68
N GLY A 291 -8.26 -4.45 -8.33
CA GLY A 291 -8.28 -4.77 -9.76
C GLY A 291 -9.69 -4.76 -10.33
N MET A 292 -9.80 -4.46 -11.65
CA MET A 292 -11.08 -4.37 -12.37
C MET A 292 -11.57 -5.73 -12.91
N ALA A 293 -10.78 -6.80 -12.75
CA ALA A 293 -11.11 -8.10 -13.27
C ALA A 293 -12.30 -8.73 -12.53
N LYS A 294 -13.16 -9.42 -13.28
CA LYS A 294 -14.25 -10.23 -12.74
C LYS A 294 -13.77 -11.67 -12.58
N VAL A 295 -14.05 -12.25 -11.41
CA VAL A 295 -13.81 -13.68 -11.12
C VAL A 295 -15.14 -14.36 -10.81
N GLU A 296 -15.25 -15.63 -11.16
CA GLU A 296 -16.41 -16.45 -10.84
C GLU A 296 -16.14 -17.30 -9.59
N TYR A 297 -17.08 -17.32 -8.68
CA TYR A 297 -17.02 -18.13 -7.48
C TYR A 297 -18.41 -18.65 -7.10
N ALA A 298 -18.50 -19.94 -6.82
CA ALA A 298 -19.73 -20.55 -6.34
C ALA A 298 -20.00 -20.12 -4.90
N ILE A 299 -20.82 -19.07 -4.70
CA ILE A 299 -21.05 -18.44 -3.38
C ILE A 299 -21.52 -19.43 -2.31
N GLY A 300 -22.24 -20.48 -2.70
CA GLY A 300 -22.67 -21.54 -1.76
C GLY A 300 -21.52 -22.27 -1.07
N ARG A 301 -20.30 -22.20 -1.59
CA ARG A 301 -19.11 -22.74 -0.92
C ARG A 301 -18.80 -22.00 0.39
N LEU A 302 -19.13 -20.71 0.50
CA LEU A 302 -18.94 -19.97 1.76
C LEU A 302 -19.77 -20.58 2.88
N MET A 303 -21.04 -20.89 2.61
CA MET A 303 -21.90 -21.57 3.56
C MET A 303 -21.41 -22.99 3.88
N ALA A 304 -21.07 -23.77 2.83
CA ALA A 304 -20.65 -25.16 3.00
C ALA A 304 -19.31 -25.30 3.75
N PHE A 305 -18.45 -24.28 3.67
CA PHE A 305 -17.13 -24.26 4.30
C PHE A 305 -17.09 -23.46 5.61
N ASP A 306 -18.18 -22.78 5.98
CA ASP A 306 -18.20 -21.82 7.08
C ASP A 306 -17.02 -20.82 6.94
N ALA A 307 -16.84 -20.31 5.72
CA ALA A 307 -15.70 -19.49 5.33
C ALA A 307 -16.11 -18.04 5.10
N GLU A 308 -15.14 -17.13 5.17
CA GLU A 308 -15.36 -15.69 5.01
C GLU A 308 -14.56 -15.12 3.84
N ILE A 309 -15.14 -14.16 3.10
CA ILE A 309 -14.43 -13.27 2.18
C ILE A 309 -14.61 -11.85 2.68
N ILE A 310 -13.49 -11.16 2.98
CA ILE A 310 -13.48 -9.87 3.66
C ILE A 310 -12.69 -8.87 2.83
N GLY A 311 -13.29 -7.73 2.49
CA GLY A 311 -12.58 -6.59 1.90
C GLY A 311 -11.88 -5.74 2.97
N THR A 312 -10.76 -5.15 2.60
CA THR A 312 -10.07 -4.13 3.40
C THR A 312 -9.74 -2.90 2.55
N TRP A 313 -9.52 -1.77 3.20
CA TRP A 313 -9.16 -0.51 2.54
C TRP A 313 -8.28 0.31 3.49
N GLY A 314 -7.17 0.85 2.96
CA GLY A 314 -6.29 1.76 3.68
C GLY A 314 -5.88 1.25 5.06
N CYS A 315 -5.48 2.16 5.92
CA CYS A 315 -5.13 1.86 7.31
C CYS A 315 -5.69 2.93 8.25
N LEU A 316 -6.08 2.52 9.45
CA LEU A 316 -6.45 3.44 10.52
C LEU A 316 -5.21 4.21 11.02
N PRO A 317 -5.27 5.55 11.22
CA PRO A 317 -4.13 6.34 11.71
C PRO A 317 -3.53 5.81 13.03
N GLU A 318 -4.35 5.30 13.93
CA GLU A 318 -3.91 4.73 15.20
C GLU A 318 -2.99 3.49 15.08
N TYR A 319 -2.92 2.86 13.92
CA TYR A 319 -2.05 1.72 13.69
C TYR A 319 -0.66 2.11 13.21
N TYR A 320 -0.47 3.34 12.72
CA TYR A 320 0.81 3.82 12.20
C TYR A 320 1.95 3.76 13.22
N PRO A 321 1.77 4.23 14.48
CA PRO A 321 2.83 4.11 15.48
C PRO A 321 3.23 2.65 15.79
N ILE A 322 2.27 1.71 15.69
CA ILE A 322 2.52 0.30 15.93
C ILE A 322 3.40 -0.28 14.81
N VAL A 323 3.03 0.00 13.56
CA VAL A 323 3.78 -0.48 12.38
C VAL A 323 5.15 0.17 12.30
N LEU A 324 5.24 1.49 12.56
CA LEU A 324 6.51 2.19 12.67
C LEU A 324 7.41 1.53 13.73
N GLY A 325 6.87 1.20 14.92
CA GLY A 325 7.59 0.49 15.95
C GLY A 325 8.08 -0.91 15.52
N MET A 326 7.32 -1.62 14.66
CA MET A 326 7.77 -2.89 14.07
C MET A 326 8.92 -2.70 13.10
N VAL A 327 8.90 -1.64 12.31
CA VAL A 327 9.99 -1.28 11.37
C VAL A 327 11.24 -0.89 12.14
N LEU A 328 11.14 0.09 13.04
CA LEU A 328 12.28 0.58 13.83
C LEU A 328 12.85 -0.50 14.74
N GLY A 329 12.03 -1.45 15.20
CA GLY A 329 12.45 -2.62 15.98
C GLY A 329 12.97 -3.79 15.15
N GLY A 330 13.13 -3.64 13.81
CA GLY A 330 13.69 -4.66 12.91
C GLY A 330 12.78 -5.87 12.65
N LYS A 331 11.50 -5.85 13.08
CA LYS A 331 10.53 -6.92 12.79
C LYS A 331 10.03 -6.88 11.35
N ILE A 332 10.07 -5.71 10.73
CA ILE A 332 9.79 -5.48 9.31
C ILE A 332 11.03 -4.82 8.71
N ASN A 333 11.70 -5.52 7.81
CA ASN A 333 12.85 -5.00 7.09
C ASN A 333 12.38 -4.10 5.95
N MET A 334 12.96 -2.90 5.86
CA MET A 334 12.68 -1.92 4.80
C MET A 334 13.85 -1.80 3.82
N GLU A 335 15.08 -1.91 4.30
CA GLU A 335 16.29 -1.62 3.56
C GLU A 335 16.43 -2.48 2.29
N GLU A 336 16.15 -3.78 2.42
CA GLU A 336 16.19 -4.72 1.30
C GLU A 336 15.05 -4.51 0.28
N PHE A 337 14.04 -3.72 0.64
CA PHE A 337 12.81 -3.60 -0.14
C PHE A 337 12.52 -2.20 -0.68
N VAL A 338 13.39 -1.24 -0.43
CA VAL A 338 13.26 0.15 -0.91
C VAL A 338 14.36 0.49 -1.91
N GLU A 339 14.00 1.17 -2.99
CA GLU A 339 14.88 1.74 -3.99
C GLU A 339 14.61 3.24 -4.10
N ILE A 340 15.64 4.06 -3.92
CA ILE A 340 15.52 5.52 -4.01
C ILE A 340 15.84 5.96 -5.43
N ARG A 341 14.99 6.84 -5.98
CA ARG A 341 15.20 7.53 -7.25
C ARG A 341 14.92 9.03 -7.10
N ALA A 342 15.51 9.84 -7.96
CA ALA A 342 15.18 11.26 -8.05
C ALA A 342 13.74 11.47 -8.52
N MET A 343 13.00 12.43 -7.94
CA MET A 343 11.60 12.69 -8.32
C MET A 343 11.47 13.22 -9.75
N SER A 344 12.53 13.84 -10.29
CA SER A 344 12.59 14.23 -11.70
C SER A 344 12.43 13.07 -12.67
N THR A 345 12.67 11.82 -12.23
CA THR A 345 12.50 10.60 -13.05
C THR A 345 11.08 10.01 -12.99
N ILE A 346 10.10 10.74 -12.45
CA ILE A 346 8.74 10.22 -12.19
C ILE A 346 8.08 9.64 -13.44
N ALA A 347 8.24 10.28 -14.61
CA ALA A 347 7.60 9.83 -15.83
C ALA A 347 8.15 8.48 -16.32
N GLU A 348 9.49 8.32 -16.32
CA GLU A 348 10.15 7.06 -16.64
C GLU A 348 9.83 5.99 -15.60
N THR A 349 9.86 6.36 -14.32
CA THR A 349 9.57 5.45 -13.20
C THR A 349 8.13 4.92 -13.27
N PHE A 350 7.15 5.77 -13.59
CA PHE A 350 5.77 5.36 -13.77
C PHE A 350 5.61 4.40 -14.94
N ALA A 351 6.23 4.72 -16.09
CA ALA A 351 6.17 3.87 -17.28
C ALA A 351 6.81 2.50 -17.05
N GLU A 352 7.98 2.46 -16.37
CA GLU A 352 8.67 1.23 -16.01
C GLU A 352 7.85 0.39 -15.04
N ALA A 353 7.37 0.99 -13.94
CA ALA A 353 6.64 0.30 -12.89
C ALA A 353 5.26 -0.21 -13.37
N HIS A 354 4.60 0.49 -14.30
CA HIS A 354 3.36 0.04 -14.91
C HIS A 354 3.57 -1.16 -15.85
N LYS A 355 4.66 -1.16 -16.62
CA LYS A 355 5.00 -2.24 -17.55
C LYS A 355 5.45 -3.50 -16.81
N THR A 356 6.27 -3.35 -15.78
CA THR A 356 6.87 -4.47 -15.04
C THR A 356 6.97 -4.13 -13.55
N PRO A 357 6.35 -4.92 -12.67
CA PRO A 357 6.46 -4.69 -11.23
C PRO A 357 7.92 -4.65 -10.77
N PRO A 358 8.39 -3.55 -10.16
CA PRO A 358 9.80 -3.37 -9.78
C PRO A 358 10.25 -4.42 -8.76
N MET A 359 11.57 -4.63 -8.67
CA MET A 359 12.15 -5.56 -7.68
C MET A 359 11.97 -5.07 -6.25
N LYS A 360 12.04 -3.76 -6.04
CA LYS A 360 11.89 -3.07 -4.75
C LYS A 360 10.80 -2.02 -4.86
N ARG A 361 10.27 -1.55 -3.74
CA ARG A 361 9.37 -0.39 -3.70
C ARG A 361 10.17 0.86 -4.04
N ILE A 362 9.82 1.52 -5.12
CA ILE A 362 10.49 2.76 -5.51
C ILE A 362 9.95 3.90 -4.66
N VAL A 363 10.87 4.68 -4.10
CA VAL A 363 10.57 5.94 -3.41
C VAL A 363 11.26 7.06 -4.17
N LEU A 364 10.49 8.07 -4.55
CA LEU A 364 10.99 9.28 -5.21
C LEU A 364 11.34 10.33 -4.16
N THR A 365 12.55 10.88 -4.24
CA THR A 365 13.03 11.96 -3.38
C THR A 365 13.04 13.29 -4.16
N PRO A 366 12.54 14.39 -3.57
CA PRO A 366 12.55 15.70 -4.22
C PRO A 366 13.94 16.14 -4.66
N ASP A 367 14.04 16.59 -5.91
CA ASP A 367 15.25 17.13 -6.56
C ASP A 367 14.89 18.34 -7.48
N PHE A 368 14.04 19.22 -6.97
CA PHE A 368 13.46 20.36 -7.69
C PHE A 368 14.44 21.51 -7.93
#